data_afc09aeddc8f0efcc3fcefdb5f586cac
#
_entry.id   afc09aeddc8f0efcc3fcefdb5f586cac
#
_cell.length_a   1.000
_cell.length_b   1.000
_cell.length_c   1.000
_cell.angle_alpha   90.00
_cell.angle_beta   90.00
_cell.angle_gamma   90.00
#
_symmetry.space_group_name_H-M   'P 1'
#
loop_
_entity.id
_entity.type
_entity.pdbx_description
1 polymer ?
#
loop_
_entity_poly.entity_id
_entity_poly.type
_entity_poly.pdbx_seq_one_letter_code
_entity_poly.pdbx_strand_id
1 'polypeptide(L)'
;MKILAILALVATIAGAGAVLYGINTLAPQVVQTAANVTEAQSVADTFDDMVTRLENGTFGGRIFGGTDDLRAEDCAFVTYTVRMQNKGFFPAEWISMELVEPKDGDVLALPDDSRHALAAGSVGDMQLTVLRRTDEEEQADTARTLRVTCYVFGRKIVFDVSVA
;
A
#
# COMPACT_ATOMS: atom_id res chain seq x y z
N MET A 1 -28.46 44.91 -10.91
CA MET A 1 -28.57 43.48 -11.29
C MET A 1 -27.38 42.93 -12.01
N LYS A 2 -26.77 43.59 -13.02
CA LYS A 2 -25.61 43.07 -13.77
C LYS A 2 -24.35 42.84 -12.90
N ILE A 3 -24.04 43.77 -11.95
CA ILE A 3 -22.87 43.65 -11.07
C ILE A 3 -23.00 42.46 -10.11
N LEU A 4 -24.17 42.21 -9.58
CA LEU A 4 -24.44 41.08 -8.68
C LEU A 4 -24.29 39.73 -9.42
N ALA A 5 -24.73 39.67 -10.66
CA ALA A 5 -24.54 38.44 -11.50
C ALA A 5 -23.08 38.17 -11.82
N ILE A 6 -22.28 39.21 -12.07
CA ILE A 6 -20.83 39.08 -12.30
C ILE A 6 -20.12 38.63 -11.03
N LEU A 7 -20.45 39.22 -9.87
CA LEU A 7 -19.87 38.79 -8.59
C LEU A 7 -20.21 37.33 -8.25
N ALA A 8 -21.45 36.90 -8.49
CA ALA A 8 -21.86 35.53 -8.29
C ALA A 8 -21.09 34.56 -9.21
N LEU A 9 -20.92 34.93 -10.48
CA LEU A 9 -20.14 34.13 -11.44
C LEU A 9 -18.69 34.00 -11.04
N VAL A 10 -18.06 35.10 -10.62
CA VAL A 10 -16.63 35.10 -10.17
C VAL A 10 -16.50 34.25 -8.90
N ALA A 11 -17.42 34.35 -7.95
CA ALA A 11 -17.41 33.53 -6.75
C ALA A 11 -17.57 32.03 -7.07
N THR A 12 -18.43 31.70 -8.04
CA THR A 12 -18.63 30.30 -8.48
C THR A 12 -17.39 29.76 -9.17
N ILE A 13 -16.74 30.53 -10.03
CA ILE A 13 -15.49 30.12 -10.72
C ILE A 13 -14.36 29.98 -9.71
N ALA A 14 -14.20 30.92 -8.79
CA ALA A 14 -13.19 30.85 -7.74
C ALA A 14 -13.42 29.66 -6.79
N GLY A 15 -14.67 29.40 -6.42
CA GLY A 15 -15.06 28.23 -5.63
C GLY A 15 -14.78 26.91 -6.34
N ALA A 16 -15.14 26.80 -7.62
CA ALA A 16 -14.84 25.64 -8.44
C ALA A 16 -13.33 25.44 -8.63
N GLY A 17 -12.58 26.52 -8.85
CA GLY A 17 -11.12 26.49 -8.93
C GLY A 17 -10.46 26.04 -7.63
N ALA A 18 -10.92 26.51 -6.48
CA ALA A 18 -10.43 26.10 -5.18
C ALA A 18 -10.72 24.59 -4.89
N VAL A 19 -11.90 24.11 -5.27
CA VAL A 19 -12.29 22.70 -5.15
C VAL A 19 -11.40 21.84 -6.06
N LEU A 20 -11.22 22.23 -7.32
CA LEU A 20 -10.35 21.50 -8.26
C LEU A 20 -8.89 21.49 -7.83
N TYR A 21 -8.38 22.60 -7.32
CA TYR A 21 -7.03 22.67 -6.74
C TYR A 21 -6.93 21.79 -5.49
N GLY A 22 -7.90 21.88 -4.59
CA GLY A 22 -8.02 21.02 -3.43
C GLY A 22 -8.04 19.54 -3.81
N ILE A 23 -8.79 19.13 -4.83
CA ILE A 23 -8.86 17.74 -5.32
C ILE A 23 -7.49 17.27 -5.87
N ASN A 24 -6.71 18.13 -6.50
CA ASN A 24 -5.39 17.77 -7.04
C ASN A 24 -4.28 17.68 -5.96
N THR A 25 -4.47 18.30 -4.80
CA THR A 25 -3.52 18.25 -3.67
C THR A 25 -3.90 17.23 -2.60
N LEU A 26 -4.93 16.40 -2.84
CA LEU A 26 -5.55 15.54 -1.83
C LEU A 26 -4.87 14.17 -1.64
N ALA A 27 -3.81 13.85 -2.38
CA ALA A 27 -3.10 12.59 -2.16
C ALA A 27 -2.52 12.57 -0.74
N PRO A 28 -2.70 11.48 0.02
CA PRO A 28 -1.96 11.29 1.27
C PRO A 28 -0.46 11.42 1.02
N GLN A 29 0.24 12.06 1.94
CA GLN A 29 1.69 12.25 1.85
C GLN A 29 2.39 11.13 2.59
N VAL A 30 3.40 10.53 1.97
CA VAL A 30 4.30 9.59 2.64
C VAL A 30 5.18 10.37 3.61
N VAL A 31 5.17 9.95 4.87
CA VAL A 31 5.95 10.58 5.96
C VAL A 31 7.19 9.75 6.25
N GLN A 32 7.05 8.43 6.23
CA GLN A 32 8.11 7.49 6.55
C GLN A 32 7.86 6.15 5.85
N THR A 33 8.94 5.47 5.49
CA THR A 33 8.92 4.09 5.02
C THR A 33 9.85 3.24 5.87
N ALA A 34 9.54 1.97 6.00
CA ALA A 34 10.39 0.99 6.68
C ALA A 34 10.16 -0.40 6.07
N ALA A 35 11.21 -1.21 6.09
CA ALA A 35 11.11 -2.64 5.80
C ALA A 35 11.60 -3.41 7.03
N ASN A 36 10.89 -4.47 7.39
CA ASN A 36 11.25 -5.36 8.49
C ASN A 36 11.26 -6.80 7.99
N VAL A 37 12.34 -7.51 8.28
CA VAL A 37 12.51 -8.92 7.89
C VAL A 37 12.28 -9.80 9.11
N THR A 38 11.44 -10.82 8.96
CA THR A 38 11.16 -11.82 9.99
C THR A 38 11.37 -13.21 9.37
N GLU A 39 12.29 -13.98 9.91
CA GLU A 39 12.50 -15.37 9.47
C GLU A 39 11.21 -16.17 9.61
N ALA A 40 10.82 -16.90 8.54
CA ALA A 40 9.57 -17.65 8.55
C ALA A 40 9.57 -18.75 9.60
N GLN A 41 10.74 -19.32 9.91
CA GLN A 41 10.91 -20.30 10.96
C GLN A 41 10.54 -19.74 12.36
N SER A 42 10.79 -18.45 12.61
CA SER A 42 10.42 -17.82 13.91
C SER A 42 8.92 -17.63 14.08
N VAL A 43 8.14 -17.72 13.01
CA VAL A 43 6.68 -17.61 12.95
C VAL A 43 6.06 -18.81 12.22
N ALA A 44 6.52 -20.00 12.57
CA ALA A 44 6.17 -21.24 11.87
C ALA A 44 4.66 -21.46 11.73
N ASP A 45 3.87 -21.17 12.78
CA ASP A 45 2.40 -21.32 12.73
C ASP A 45 1.78 -20.46 11.61
N THR A 46 2.29 -19.25 11.40
CA THR A 46 1.81 -18.33 10.33
C THR A 46 2.23 -18.87 8.95
N PHE A 47 3.44 -19.41 8.86
CA PHE A 47 3.94 -20.00 7.63
C PHE A 47 3.13 -21.23 7.25
N ASP A 48 2.88 -22.15 8.19
CA ASP A 48 2.13 -23.39 7.98
C ASP A 48 0.67 -23.11 7.59
N ASP A 49 0.00 -22.13 8.23
CA ASP A 49 -1.36 -21.72 7.85
C ASP A 49 -1.37 -21.16 6.41
N MET A 50 -0.38 -20.36 6.04
CA MET A 50 -0.24 -19.84 4.68
C MET A 50 -0.03 -20.95 3.66
N VAL A 51 0.88 -21.91 3.90
CA VAL A 51 1.10 -23.06 3.02
C VAL A 51 -0.17 -23.89 2.88
N THR A 52 -0.86 -24.14 3.97
CA THR A 52 -2.15 -24.88 3.96
C THR A 52 -3.18 -24.17 3.10
N ARG A 53 -3.27 -22.84 3.15
CA ARG A 53 -4.18 -22.05 2.29
C ARG A 53 -3.79 -22.11 0.82
N LEU A 54 -2.48 -22.11 0.52
CA LEU A 54 -1.99 -22.29 -0.84
C LEU A 54 -2.39 -23.65 -1.41
N GLU A 55 -2.14 -24.74 -0.68
CA GLU A 55 -2.46 -26.09 -1.08
C GLU A 55 -3.97 -26.30 -1.30
N ASN A 56 -4.80 -25.70 -0.45
CA ASN A 56 -6.26 -25.77 -0.55
C ASN A 56 -6.86 -24.79 -1.57
N GLY A 57 -6.05 -23.96 -2.24
CA GLY A 57 -6.52 -22.93 -3.19
C GLY A 57 -7.35 -21.81 -2.54
N THR A 58 -7.22 -21.61 -1.23
CA THR A 58 -7.94 -20.56 -0.47
C THR A 58 -7.07 -19.36 -0.14
N PHE A 59 -5.83 -19.32 -0.64
CA PHE A 59 -4.94 -18.19 -0.47
C PHE A 59 -5.46 -16.97 -1.23
N GLY A 60 -5.79 -15.91 -0.49
CA GLY A 60 -6.39 -14.69 -1.06
C GLY A 60 -5.39 -13.64 -1.52
N GLY A 61 -4.08 -13.87 -1.35
CA GLY A 61 -3.02 -12.95 -1.72
C GLY A 61 -2.58 -13.08 -3.17
N ARG A 62 -1.49 -12.39 -3.52
CA ARG A 62 -0.90 -12.43 -4.87
C ARG A 62 0.28 -13.36 -4.91
N ILE A 63 0.27 -14.32 -5.83
CA ILE A 63 1.38 -15.26 -6.07
C ILE A 63 2.24 -14.71 -7.20
N PHE A 64 3.56 -14.66 -7.00
CA PHE A 64 4.54 -14.24 -8.00
C PHE A 64 5.20 -15.44 -8.67
N GLY A 65 5.48 -16.50 -7.92
CA GLY A 65 6.06 -17.75 -8.40
C GLY A 65 6.74 -18.54 -7.29
N GLY A 66 7.36 -19.66 -7.65
CA GLY A 66 8.23 -20.42 -6.72
C GLY A 66 7.52 -20.99 -5.49
N THR A 67 6.25 -21.38 -5.61
CA THR A 67 5.47 -21.94 -4.49
C THR A 67 5.76 -23.43 -4.24
N ASP A 68 6.54 -24.07 -5.11
CA ASP A 68 6.90 -25.46 -4.95
C ASP A 68 7.98 -25.62 -3.86
N ASP A 69 7.86 -26.66 -3.03
CA ASP A 69 8.81 -27.02 -1.99
C ASP A 69 9.19 -25.86 -1.03
N LEU A 70 8.18 -25.09 -0.60
CA LEU A 70 8.38 -24.02 0.39
C LEU A 70 8.73 -24.64 1.75
N ARG A 71 9.84 -24.16 2.34
CA ARG A 71 10.26 -24.50 3.69
C ARG A 71 10.46 -23.24 4.52
N ALA A 72 10.05 -23.29 5.78
CA ALA A 72 10.19 -22.12 6.66
C ALA A 72 11.66 -21.69 6.86
N GLU A 73 12.60 -22.65 6.83
CA GLU A 73 14.04 -22.41 6.97
C GLU A 73 14.64 -21.66 5.80
N ASP A 74 14.03 -21.77 4.60
CA ASP A 74 14.50 -21.17 3.35
C ASP A 74 13.74 -19.88 3.01
N CYS A 75 12.90 -19.37 3.93
CA CYS A 75 12.03 -18.24 3.66
C CYS A 75 12.04 -17.18 4.78
N ALA A 76 11.72 -15.95 4.39
CA ALA A 76 11.47 -14.86 5.32
C ALA A 76 10.26 -14.03 4.89
N PHE A 77 9.54 -13.50 5.85
CA PHE A 77 8.52 -12.49 5.64
C PHE A 77 9.17 -11.09 5.67
N VAL A 78 8.98 -10.33 4.61
CA VAL A 78 9.39 -8.92 4.55
C VAL A 78 8.15 -8.07 4.65
N THR A 79 8.00 -7.32 5.75
CA THR A 79 6.89 -6.42 5.97
C THR A 79 7.31 -5.00 5.65
N TYR A 80 6.75 -4.46 4.58
CA TYR A 80 6.90 -3.07 4.19
C TYR A 80 5.85 -2.22 4.90
N THR A 81 6.30 -1.18 5.58
CA THR A 81 5.44 -0.22 6.27
C THR A 81 5.57 1.15 5.61
N VAL A 82 4.45 1.72 5.21
CA VAL A 82 4.36 3.07 4.68
C VAL A 82 3.51 3.90 5.62
N ARG A 83 4.13 4.84 6.32
CA ARG A 83 3.43 5.82 7.15
C ARG A 83 2.97 6.97 6.28
N MET A 84 1.68 7.21 6.27
CA MET A 84 1.06 8.26 5.47
C MET A 84 0.31 9.26 6.34
N GLN A 85 0.30 10.52 5.90
CA GLN A 85 -0.48 11.60 6.49
C GLN A 85 -1.48 12.14 5.47
N ASN A 86 -2.74 12.16 5.84
CA ASN A 86 -3.77 12.83 5.07
C ASN A 86 -3.93 14.29 5.55
N LYS A 87 -3.33 15.22 4.81
CA LYS A 87 -3.46 16.67 5.07
C LYS A 87 -4.70 17.28 4.42
N GLY A 88 -5.46 16.48 3.68
CA GLY A 88 -6.67 16.93 2.99
C GLY A 88 -7.87 17.10 3.93
N PHE A 89 -8.95 17.65 3.39
CA PHE A 89 -10.22 17.85 4.10
C PHE A 89 -11.14 16.62 4.02
N PHE A 90 -10.84 15.67 3.14
CA PHE A 90 -11.63 14.46 2.93
C PHE A 90 -10.86 13.23 3.37
N PRO A 91 -11.54 12.17 3.84
CA PRO A 91 -10.86 10.92 4.14
C PRO A 91 -10.30 10.30 2.85
N ALA A 92 -9.14 9.67 2.97
CA ALA A 92 -8.66 8.72 1.97
C ALA A 92 -9.22 7.35 2.34
N GLU A 93 -9.92 6.72 1.41
CA GLU A 93 -10.63 5.47 1.61
C GLU A 93 -10.05 4.37 0.71
N TRP A 94 -10.29 3.11 1.09
CA TRP A 94 -9.88 1.95 0.27
C TRP A 94 -8.40 1.99 -0.09
N ILE A 95 -7.55 2.29 0.89
CA ILE A 95 -6.12 2.33 0.67
C ILE A 95 -5.62 0.89 0.53
N SER A 96 -4.96 0.61 -0.58
CA SER A 96 -4.30 -0.67 -0.84
C SER A 96 -2.88 -0.45 -1.32
N MET A 97 -2.02 -1.42 -1.03
CA MET A 97 -0.64 -1.45 -1.51
C MET A 97 -0.37 -2.72 -2.29
N GLU A 98 0.41 -2.59 -3.34
CA GLU A 98 0.89 -3.72 -4.13
C GLU A 98 2.35 -3.53 -4.51
N LEU A 99 3.05 -4.64 -4.71
CA LEU A 99 4.41 -4.64 -5.24
C LEU A 99 4.36 -4.36 -6.76
N VAL A 100 5.10 -3.34 -7.22
CA VAL A 100 5.09 -2.95 -8.64
C VAL A 100 5.82 -3.99 -9.47
N GLU A 101 7.05 -4.33 -9.05
CA GLU A 101 7.92 -5.29 -9.74
C GLU A 101 8.44 -6.31 -8.71
N PRO A 102 7.90 -7.54 -8.71
CA PRO A 102 8.49 -8.62 -7.94
C PRO A 102 9.89 -8.90 -8.44
N LYS A 103 10.85 -9.08 -7.53
CA LYS A 103 12.21 -9.51 -7.85
C LYS A 103 12.34 -11.02 -7.71
N ASP A 104 13.46 -11.56 -8.24
CA ASP A 104 13.81 -12.96 -8.01
C ASP A 104 13.84 -13.22 -6.49
N GLY A 105 13.27 -14.37 -6.09
CA GLY A 105 13.11 -14.72 -4.69
C GLY A 105 11.78 -14.24 -4.04
N ASP A 106 11.08 -13.24 -4.58
CA ASP A 106 9.74 -12.88 -4.08
C ASP A 106 8.73 -13.97 -4.49
N VAL A 107 8.13 -14.66 -3.52
CA VAL A 107 7.24 -15.81 -3.75
C VAL A 107 5.78 -15.38 -3.83
N LEU A 108 5.33 -14.64 -2.83
CA LEU A 108 3.94 -14.17 -2.75
C LEU A 108 3.81 -12.95 -1.84
N ALA A 109 2.72 -12.19 -2.03
CA ALA A 109 2.29 -11.18 -1.07
C ALA A 109 1.07 -11.69 -0.31
N LEU A 110 1.10 -11.55 1.01
CA LEU A 110 -0.04 -11.89 1.86
C LEU A 110 -1.26 -11.01 1.52
N PRO A 111 -2.48 -11.54 1.68
CA PRO A 111 -3.67 -10.73 1.49
C PRO A 111 -3.70 -9.60 2.52
N ASP A 112 -4.04 -8.41 2.06
CA ASP A 112 -4.38 -7.30 2.94
C ASP A 112 -5.88 -7.33 3.17
N ASP A 113 -6.30 -7.95 4.26
CA ASP A 113 -7.71 -8.06 4.64
C ASP A 113 -8.25 -6.78 5.28
N SER A 114 -7.38 -5.80 5.54
CA SER A 114 -7.75 -4.55 6.17
C SER A 114 -8.18 -3.51 5.13
N ARG A 115 -9.40 -3.00 5.28
CA ARG A 115 -9.84 -1.80 4.57
C ARG A 115 -9.23 -0.60 5.26
N HIS A 116 -8.10 -0.16 4.78
CA HIS A 116 -7.46 1.02 5.34
C HIS A 116 -8.19 2.28 4.89
N ALA A 117 -8.56 3.09 5.86
CA ALA A 117 -9.05 4.44 5.65
C ALA A 117 -8.22 5.40 6.51
N LEU A 118 -7.89 6.54 5.93
CA LEU A 118 -7.12 7.58 6.60
C LEU A 118 -7.99 8.83 6.71
N ALA A 119 -8.47 9.13 7.91
CA ALA A 119 -9.31 10.29 8.14
C ALA A 119 -8.59 11.61 7.78
N ALA A 120 -9.36 12.66 7.50
CA ALA A 120 -8.81 13.99 7.27
C ALA A 120 -7.94 14.44 8.46
N GLY A 121 -6.73 14.93 8.18
CA GLY A 121 -5.78 15.39 9.19
C GLY A 121 -5.07 14.28 9.98
N SER A 122 -5.35 13.00 9.72
CA SER A 122 -4.76 11.88 10.47
C SER A 122 -3.49 11.34 9.84
N VAL A 123 -2.75 10.56 10.64
CA VAL A 123 -1.59 9.76 10.24
C VAL A 123 -1.91 8.29 10.47
N GLY A 124 -1.49 7.43 9.56
CA GLY A 124 -1.67 5.97 9.70
C GLY A 124 -0.57 5.20 9.00
N ASP A 125 -0.36 3.96 9.45
CA ASP A 125 0.59 3.02 8.88
C ASP A 125 -0.16 2.00 8.03
N MET A 126 0.33 1.80 6.81
CA MET A 126 -0.13 0.76 5.88
C MET A 126 0.98 -0.27 5.75
N GLN A 127 0.62 -1.55 5.69
CA GLN A 127 1.59 -2.63 5.65
C GLN A 127 1.31 -3.57 4.46
N LEU A 128 2.39 -4.05 3.86
CA LEU A 128 2.37 -5.12 2.87
C LEU A 128 3.41 -6.15 3.27
N THR A 129 3.01 -7.39 3.46
CA THR A 129 3.93 -8.48 3.79
C THR A 129 4.14 -9.37 2.57
N VAL A 130 5.39 -9.61 2.24
CA VAL A 130 5.83 -10.46 1.13
C VAL A 130 6.64 -11.61 1.69
N LEU A 131 6.35 -12.84 1.26
CA LEU A 131 7.21 -13.99 1.51
C LEU A 131 8.30 -14.03 0.45
N ARG A 132 9.55 -14.15 0.90
CA ARG A 132 10.75 -14.30 0.05
C ARG A 132 11.49 -15.57 0.38
N ARG A 133 12.16 -16.15 -0.62
CA ARG A 133 13.23 -17.13 -0.38
C ARG A 133 14.48 -16.39 0.10
N THR A 134 15.14 -16.96 1.10
CA THR A 134 16.40 -16.44 1.66
C THR A 134 17.57 -17.21 1.05
N ASP A 135 17.99 -16.86 -0.17
CA ASP A 135 19.25 -17.31 -0.71
C ASP A 135 20.39 -16.46 -0.11
N GLU A 136 21.52 -17.06 0.22
CA GLU A 136 22.58 -16.45 1.04
C GLU A 136 23.16 -15.12 0.51
N GLU A 137 22.99 -14.80 -0.78
CA GLU A 137 23.55 -13.60 -1.41
C GLU A 137 22.58 -12.40 -1.47
N GLU A 138 21.26 -12.61 -1.33
CA GLU A 138 20.23 -11.55 -1.54
C GLU A 138 19.56 -11.01 -0.26
N GLN A 139 20.00 -11.41 0.89
CA GLN A 139 19.37 -11.05 2.18
C GLN A 139 19.37 -9.53 2.44
N ALA A 140 20.26 -8.77 1.80
CA ALA A 140 20.46 -7.34 2.06
C ALA A 140 19.58 -6.40 1.22
N ASP A 141 19.01 -6.84 0.09
CA ASP A 141 18.23 -5.94 -0.78
C ASP A 141 16.73 -6.00 -0.47
N THR A 142 16.32 -5.18 0.49
CA THR A 142 14.90 -4.96 0.81
C THR A 142 14.25 -3.87 -0.04
N ALA A 143 15.03 -3.13 -0.85
CA ALA A 143 14.52 -2.02 -1.63
C ALA A 143 13.46 -2.46 -2.64
N ARG A 144 12.25 -1.93 -2.53
CA ARG A 144 11.10 -2.22 -3.39
C ARG A 144 10.33 -0.96 -3.72
N THR A 145 9.66 -1.00 -4.86
CA THR A 145 8.67 0.01 -5.22
C THR A 145 7.28 -0.54 -4.97
N LEU A 146 6.54 0.13 -4.11
CA LEU A 146 5.16 -0.18 -3.78
C LEU A 146 4.25 0.79 -4.49
N ARG A 147 3.18 0.29 -5.09
CA ARG A 147 2.09 1.10 -5.63
C ARG A 147 1.01 1.25 -4.57
N VAL A 148 0.74 2.48 -4.20
CA VAL A 148 -0.36 2.84 -3.32
C VAL A 148 -1.54 3.30 -4.15
N THR A 149 -2.69 2.69 -3.93
CA THR A 149 -3.96 3.11 -4.50
C THR A 149 -4.89 3.54 -3.38
N CYS A 150 -5.52 4.69 -3.50
CA CYS A 150 -6.57 5.14 -2.58
C CYS A 150 -7.65 5.91 -3.33
N TYR A 151 -8.77 6.12 -2.65
CA TYR A 151 -9.89 6.91 -3.17
C TYR A 151 -10.13 8.09 -2.24
N VAL A 152 -10.17 9.29 -2.81
CA VAL A 152 -10.50 10.50 -2.08
C VAL A 152 -11.69 11.15 -2.77
N PHE A 153 -12.78 11.28 -2.07
CA PHE A 153 -14.03 11.81 -2.62
C PHE A 153 -14.44 11.09 -3.92
N GLY A 154 -14.32 9.75 -3.94
CA GLY A 154 -14.63 8.89 -5.09
C GLY A 154 -13.62 8.92 -6.23
N ARG A 155 -12.59 9.76 -6.16
CA ARG A 155 -11.52 9.82 -7.18
C ARG A 155 -10.40 8.85 -6.83
N LYS A 156 -10.05 7.98 -7.77
CA LYS A 156 -8.90 7.09 -7.65
C LYS A 156 -7.59 7.89 -7.74
N ILE A 157 -6.71 7.72 -6.77
CA ILE A 157 -5.36 8.27 -6.73
C ILE A 157 -4.39 7.10 -6.66
N VAL A 158 -3.36 7.14 -7.49
CA VAL A 158 -2.31 6.11 -7.56
C VAL A 158 -0.96 6.80 -7.53
N PHE A 159 -0.06 6.33 -6.69
CA PHE A 159 1.32 6.79 -6.65
C PHE A 159 2.25 5.67 -6.19
N ASP A 160 3.51 5.74 -6.63
CA ASP A 160 4.52 4.75 -6.30
C ASP A 160 5.42 5.28 -5.16
N VAL A 161 5.82 4.37 -4.26
CA VAL A 161 6.62 4.66 -3.06
C VAL A 161 7.81 3.71 -3.04
N SER A 162 9.02 4.25 -2.97
CA SER A 162 10.22 3.44 -2.75
C SER A 162 10.40 3.20 -1.24
N VAL A 163 10.58 1.93 -0.88
CA VAL A 163 10.88 1.47 0.48
C VAL A 163 12.22 0.77 0.45
N ALA A 164 13.10 1.11 1.37
CA ALA A 164 14.43 0.51 1.53
C ALA A 164 14.68 0.12 2.97
#